data_9e55418e3c33a553ad8a072ec01012e4
#
_entry.id   9e55418e3c33a553ad8a072ec01012e4
#
_cell.length_a   1.000
_cell.length_b   1.000
_cell.length_c   1.000
_cell.angle_alpha   90.00
_cell.angle_beta   90.00
_cell.angle_gamma   90.00
#
_symmetry.space_group_name_H-M   'P 1'
#
loop_
_entity.id
_entity.type
_entity.pdbx_description
1 polymer ?
#
loop_
_entity_poly.entity_id
_entity_poly.type
_entity_poly.pdbx_seq_one_letter_code
_entity_poly.pdbx_strand_id
1 'polypeptide(L)'
;MELLSVSLGVYYGDFTLAAASENLTASQGRTLAVLRRGPAAMRALAETMTCDASNITGIIDRLEKRGLVRREPDASDRRVKNVVLTAEGERVTDAIRARMRTTRDGLDRLGDQDRDRLCALLERVFVSEPAG
;
A
#
# COMPACT_ATOMS: atom_id res chain seq x y z
N MET A 1 17.92 7.04 14.42
CA MET A 1 16.55 6.53 14.73
C MET A 1 15.51 7.66 14.73
N GLU A 2 15.83 8.79 15.33
CA GLU A 2 14.90 9.94 15.42
C GLU A 2 14.47 10.48 14.05
N LEU A 3 15.41 10.71 13.14
CA LEU A 3 15.09 11.18 11.79
C LEU A 3 14.16 10.23 11.03
N LEU A 4 14.36 8.92 11.14
CA LEU A 4 13.48 7.91 10.52
C LEU A 4 12.06 7.99 11.10
N SER A 5 11.94 8.11 12.41
CA SER A 5 10.65 8.24 13.10
C SER A 5 9.89 9.49 12.64
N VAL A 6 10.58 10.63 12.58
CA VAL A 6 10.01 11.89 12.09
C VAL A 6 9.59 11.77 10.62
N SER A 7 10.46 11.19 9.78
CA SER A 7 10.18 11.02 8.35
C SER A 7 8.97 10.12 8.10
N LEU A 8 8.85 9.03 8.85
CA LEU A 8 7.67 8.15 8.80
C LEU A 8 6.40 8.88 9.25
N GLY A 9 6.50 9.72 10.29
CA GLY A 9 5.38 10.55 10.73
C GLY A 9 4.88 11.50 9.66
N VAL A 10 5.79 12.19 8.96
CA VAL A 10 5.47 13.07 7.84
C VAL A 10 4.82 12.29 6.69
N TYR A 11 5.41 11.17 6.29
CA TYR A 11 4.86 10.30 5.25
C TYR A 11 3.45 9.80 5.60
N TYR A 12 3.26 9.30 6.83
CA TYR A 12 1.96 8.80 7.29
C TYR A 12 0.90 9.89 7.36
N GLY A 13 1.26 11.08 7.80
CA GLY A 13 0.37 12.24 7.82
C GLY A 13 -0.09 12.61 6.42
N ASP A 14 0.83 12.73 5.49
CA ASP A 14 0.57 13.05 4.09
C ASP A 14 -0.32 11.98 3.42
N PHE A 15 0.00 10.70 3.66
CA PHE A 15 -0.78 9.57 3.17
C PHE A 15 -2.21 9.54 3.74
N THR A 16 -2.36 9.75 5.05
CA THR A 16 -3.67 9.72 5.71
C THR A 16 -4.59 10.81 5.17
N LEU A 17 -4.09 12.01 4.98
CA LEU A 17 -4.83 13.11 4.37
C LEU A 17 -5.22 12.82 2.92
N ALA A 18 -4.30 12.26 2.14
CA ALA A 18 -4.56 11.87 0.76
C ALA A 18 -5.61 10.75 0.66
N ALA A 19 -5.55 9.73 1.53
CA ALA A 19 -6.56 8.67 1.58
C ALA A 19 -7.93 9.21 2.00
N ALA A 20 -7.99 10.10 2.99
CA ALA A 20 -9.23 10.72 3.44
C ALA A 20 -9.92 11.53 2.33
N SER A 21 -9.17 12.14 1.43
CA SER A 21 -9.72 12.85 0.27
C SER A 21 -10.46 11.95 -0.74
N GLU A 22 -10.18 10.65 -0.71
CA GLU A 22 -10.89 9.60 -1.46
C GLU A 22 -11.91 8.86 -0.58
N ASN A 23 -12.26 9.40 0.60
CA ASN A 23 -13.15 8.80 1.60
C ASN A 23 -12.69 7.41 2.04
N LEU A 24 -11.38 7.25 2.23
CA LEU A 24 -10.75 6.03 2.71
C LEU A 24 -10.06 6.27 4.05
N THR A 25 -10.08 5.24 4.91
CA THR A 25 -9.19 5.19 6.06
C THR A 25 -7.75 4.94 5.60
N ALA A 26 -6.77 5.25 6.45
CA ALA A 26 -5.37 4.95 6.16
C ALA A 26 -5.16 3.45 5.89
N SER A 27 -5.81 2.57 6.65
CA SER A 27 -5.73 1.11 6.45
C SER A 27 -6.29 0.67 5.10
N GLN A 28 -7.41 1.23 4.68
CA GLN A 28 -7.99 0.95 3.37
C GLN A 28 -7.08 1.43 2.23
N GLY A 29 -6.59 2.66 2.32
CA GLY A 29 -5.65 3.21 1.34
C GLY A 29 -4.35 2.39 1.26
N ARG A 30 -3.83 1.97 2.41
CA ARG A 30 -2.63 1.14 2.49
C ARG A 30 -2.84 -0.25 1.88
N THR A 31 -4.01 -0.85 2.07
CA THR A 31 -4.37 -2.12 1.42
C THR A 31 -4.37 -1.98 -0.10
N LEU A 32 -4.96 -0.91 -0.64
CA LEU A 32 -4.91 -0.64 -2.08
C LEU A 32 -3.47 -0.46 -2.58
N ALA A 33 -2.63 0.25 -1.83
CA ALA A 33 -1.22 0.45 -2.18
C ALA A 33 -0.43 -0.88 -2.23
N VAL A 34 -0.71 -1.81 -1.32
CA VAL A 34 -0.12 -3.17 -1.35
C VAL A 34 -0.58 -3.93 -2.59
N LEU A 35 -1.88 -3.90 -2.89
CA LEU A 35 -2.46 -4.59 -4.04
C LEU A 35 -2.01 -4.03 -5.40
N ARG A 36 -1.52 -2.80 -5.44
CA ARG A 36 -0.92 -2.24 -6.65
C ARG A 36 0.33 -3.00 -7.11
N ARG A 37 1.00 -3.69 -6.19
CA ARG A 37 2.17 -4.53 -6.52
C ARG A 37 1.78 -5.85 -7.19
N GLY A 38 0.51 -6.22 -7.14
CA GLY A 38 -0.05 -7.43 -7.73
C GLY A 38 -1.12 -8.07 -6.85
N PRO A 39 -1.79 -9.10 -7.37
CA PRO A 39 -2.74 -9.90 -6.60
C PRO A 39 -2.13 -10.46 -5.32
N ALA A 40 -2.90 -10.49 -4.25
CA ALA A 40 -2.44 -11.06 -2.98
C ALA A 40 -3.55 -11.89 -2.31
N ALA A 41 -3.16 -13.03 -1.74
CA ALA A 41 -4.05 -13.84 -0.93
C ALA A 41 -4.41 -13.09 0.37
N MET A 42 -5.59 -13.39 0.92
CA MET A 42 -6.08 -12.77 2.16
C MET A 42 -5.07 -12.91 3.31
N ARG A 43 -4.44 -14.08 3.44
CA ARG A 43 -3.42 -14.35 4.47
C ARG A 43 -2.19 -13.46 4.29
N ALA A 44 -1.69 -13.34 3.07
CA ALA A 44 -0.54 -12.49 2.77
C ALA A 44 -0.83 -11.00 3.05
N LEU A 45 -2.06 -10.54 2.75
CA LEU A 45 -2.50 -9.20 3.10
C LEU A 45 -2.53 -8.97 4.61
N ALA A 46 -3.07 -9.91 5.39
CA ALA A 46 -3.10 -9.83 6.84
C ALA A 46 -1.68 -9.73 7.43
N GLU A 47 -0.76 -10.54 6.94
CA GLU A 47 0.65 -10.51 7.34
C GLU A 47 1.32 -9.19 7.00
N THR A 48 1.16 -8.72 5.75
CA THR A 48 1.74 -7.45 5.28
C THR A 48 1.17 -6.24 6.02
N MET A 49 -0.12 -6.28 6.34
CA MET A 49 -0.80 -5.21 7.07
C MET A 49 -0.60 -5.28 8.58
N THR A 50 0.04 -6.32 9.07
CA THR A 50 0.25 -6.58 10.52
C THR A 50 -1.09 -6.54 11.27
N CYS A 51 -2.11 -7.18 10.72
CA CYS A 51 -3.43 -7.25 11.32
C CYS A 51 -3.97 -8.69 11.32
N ASP A 52 -4.99 -8.94 12.13
CA ASP A 52 -5.63 -10.24 12.16
C ASP A 52 -6.53 -10.50 10.93
N ALA A 53 -6.89 -11.76 10.71
CA ALA A 53 -7.68 -12.19 9.57
C ALA A 53 -9.09 -11.56 9.54
N SER A 54 -9.70 -11.29 10.69
CA SER A 54 -11.03 -10.68 10.74
C SER A 54 -10.98 -9.21 10.36
N ASN A 55 -9.94 -8.49 10.76
CA ASN A 55 -9.74 -7.09 10.40
C ASN A 55 -9.50 -6.92 8.89
N ILE A 56 -8.62 -7.74 8.29
CA ILE A 56 -8.38 -7.67 6.85
C ILE A 56 -9.63 -8.04 6.04
N THR A 57 -10.40 -9.02 6.48
CA THR A 57 -11.67 -9.38 5.85
C THR A 57 -12.63 -8.19 5.82
N GLY A 58 -12.79 -7.49 6.96
CA GLY A 58 -13.64 -6.30 7.02
C GLY A 58 -13.16 -5.15 6.13
N ILE A 59 -11.86 -4.95 6.00
CA ILE A 59 -11.28 -3.96 5.09
C ILE A 59 -11.60 -4.33 3.63
N ILE A 60 -11.34 -5.57 3.24
CA ILE A 60 -11.58 -6.04 1.87
C ILE A 60 -13.05 -6.01 1.51
N ASP A 61 -13.95 -6.41 2.40
CA ASP A 61 -15.40 -6.36 2.17
C ASP A 61 -15.88 -4.93 1.87
N ARG A 62 -15.37 -3.94 2.60
CA ARG A 62 -15.71 -2.53 2.36
C ARG A 62 -15.12 -2.00 1.05
N LEU A 63 -13.91 -2.37 0.72
CA LEU A 63 -13.28 -1.99 -0.55
C LEU A 63 -13.98 -2.65 -1.75
N GLU A 64 -14.37 -3.92 -1.63
CA GLU A 64 -15.11 -4.65 -2.66
C GLU A 64 -16.51 -4.06 -2.88
N LYS A 65 -17.20 -3.71 -1.80
CA LYS A 65 -18.50 -3.02 -1.86
C LYS A 65 -18.42 -1.67 -2.58
N ARG A 66 -17.28 -0.99 -2.49
CA ARG A 66 -17.01 0.25 -3.23
C ARG A 66 -16.49 0.01 -4.66
N GLY A 67 -16.35 -1.24 -5.09
CA GLY A 67 -15.85 -1.58 -6.42
C GLY A 67 -14.36 -1.29 -6.63
N LEU A 68 -13.56 -1.16 -5.56
CA LEU A 68 -12.13 -0.85 -5.64
C LEU A 68 -11.24 -2.09 -5.73
N VAL A 69 -11.74 -3.21 -5.23
CA VAL A 69 -11.09 -4.53 -5.31
C VAL A 69 -12.12 -5.58 -5.68
N ARG A 70 -11.65 -6.74 -6.12
CA ARG A 70 -12.46 -7.95 -6.29
C ARG A 70 -11.67 -9.17 -5.84
N ARG A 71 -12.38 -10.22 -5.46
CA ARG A 71 -11.79 -11.53 -5.17
C ARG A 71 -11.81 -12.39 -6.41
N GLU A 72 -10.71 -13.04 -6.70
CA GLU A 72 -10.58 -14.00 -7.80
C GLU A 72 -10.00 -15.31 -7.29
N PRO A 73 -10.39 -16.47 -7.85
CA PRO A 73 -9.70 -17.71 -7.59
C PRO A 73 -8.25 -17.62 -8.04
N ASP A 74 -7.31 -18.18 -7.26
CA ASP A 74 -5.94 -18.30 -7.68
C ASP A 74 -5.81 -19.22 -8.92
N ALA A 75 -4.91 -18.87 -9.84
CA ALA A 75 -4.73 -19.61 -11.08
C ALA A 75 -4.20 -21.04 -10.85
N SER A 76 -3.42 -21.25 -9.80
CA SER A 76 -2.80 -22.54 -9.45
C SER A 76 -3.61 -23.36 -8.44
N ASP A 77 -4.35 -22.71 -7.53
CA ASP A 77 -5.23 -23.36 -6.56
C ASP A 77 -6.53 -22.56 -6.36
N ARG A 78 -7.62 -23.03 -6.96
CA ARG A 78 -8.94 -22.40 -6.90
C ARG A 78 -9.55 -22.32 -5.49
N ARG A 79 -9.00 -23.02 -4.51
CA ARG A 79 -9.42 -22.93 -3.11
C ARG A 79 -8.94 -21.62 -2.48
N VAL A 80 -7.84 -21.06 -2.99
CA VAL A 80 -7.28 -19.78 -2.55
C VAL A 80 -7.96 -18.66 -3.32
N LYS A 81 -8.38 -17.64 -2.59
CA LYS A 81 -8.91 -16.39 -3.17
C LYS A 81 -7.84 -15.31 -3.10
N ASN A 82 -7.50 -14.76 -4.25
CA ASN A 82 -6.68 -13.58 -4.35
C ASN A 82 -7.55 -12.33 -4.43
N VAL A 83 -7.07 -11.26 -3.83
CA VAL A 83 -7.64 -9.93 -3.95
C VAL A 83 -6.85 -9.18 -5.01
N VAL A 84 -7.55 -8.54 -5.93
CA VAL A 84 -6.96 -7.74 -7.01
C VAL A 84 -7.60 -6.36 -7.06
N LEU A 85 -6.84 -5.36 -7.50
CA LEU A 85 -7.40 -4.05 -7.80
C LEU A 85 -8.33 -4.12 -9.02
N THR A 86 -9.40 -3.35 -8.98
CA THR A 86 -10.18 -3.01 -10.17
C THR A 86 -9.57 -1.79 -10.86
N ALA A 87 -10.01 -1.46 -12.07
CA ALA A 87 -9.62 -0.22 -12.73
C ALA A 87 -9.90 1.02 -11.86
N GLU A 88 -11.04 1.02 -11.15
CA GLU A 88 -11.38 2.11 -10.22
C GLU A 88 -10.44 2.11 -9.00
N GLY A 89 -10.06 0.94 -8.48
CA GLY A 89 -9.06 0.83 -7.42
C GLY A 89 -7.70 1.38 -7.83
N GLU A 90 -7.27 1.12 -9.04
CA GLU A 90 -6.03 1.70 -9.60
C GLU A 90 -6.12 3.22 -9.69
N ARG A 91 -7.22 3.75 -10.23
CA ARG A 91 -7.47 5.19 -10.31
C ARG A 91 -7.40 5.87 -8.94
N VAL A 92 -8.07 5.29 -7.94
CA VAL A 92 -8.07 5.83 -6.57
C VAL A 92 -6.68 5.77 -5.95
N THR A 93 -5.94 4.69 -6.16
CA THR A 93 -4.57 4.56 -5.67
C THR A 93 -3.65 5.64 -6.30
N ASP A 94 -3.80 5.90 -7.58
CA ASP A 94 -3.06 6.96 -8.28
C ASP A 94 -3.45 8.35 -7.77
N ALA A 95 -4.73 8.58 -7.50
CA ALA A 95 -5.21 9.84 -6.93
C ALA A 95 -4.62 10.10 -5.52
N ILE A 96 -4.55 9.06 -4.68
CA ILE A 96 -3.91 9.16 -3.37
C ILE A 96 -2.44 9.57 -3.53
N ARG A 97 -1.68 8.87 -4.38
CA ARG A 97 -0.27 9.17 -4.65
C ARG A 97 -0.07 10.60 -5.16
N ALA A 98 -0.93 11.04 -6.08
CA ALA A 98 -0.86 12.40 -6.64
C ALA A 98 -1.11 13.49 -5.59
N ARG A 99 -1.85 13.19 -4.53
CA ARG A 99 -2.20 14.12 -3.45
C ARG A 99 -1.21 14.12 -2.27
N MET A 100 -0.28 13.20 -2.23
CA MET A 100 0.81 13.19 -1.26
C MET A 100 1.86 14.26 -1.59
N ARG A 101 1.47 15.53 -1.44
CA ARG A 101 2.27 16.67 -1.91
C ARG A 101 3.59 16.81 -1.19
N THR A 102 3.57 16.73 0.14
CA THR A 102 4.79 16.89 0.94
C THR A 102 5.85 15.85 0.59
N THR A 103 5.42 14.60 0.48
CA THR A 103 6.30 13.49 0.11
C THR A 103 6.81 13.64 -1.33
N ARG A 104 5.93 13.96 -2.27
CA ARG A 104 6.30 14.15 -3.69
C ARG A 104 7.28 15.30 -3.86
N ASP A 105 6.94 16.48 -3.33
CA ASP A 105 7.81 17.67 -3.44
C ASP A 105 9.20 17.41 -2.84
N GLY A 106 9.26 16.60 -1.76
CA GLY A 106 10.52 16.16 -1.19
C GLY A 106 11.31 15.26 -2.14
N LEU A 107 10.66 14.26 -2.73
CA LEU A 107 11.29 13.34 -3.68
C LEU A 107 11.67 14.02 -5.01
N ASP A 108 10.87 14.98 -5.47
CA ASP A 108 11.13 15.72 -6.71
C ASP A 108 12.34 16.66 -6.59
N ARG A 109 12.74 17.03 -5.37
CA ARG A 109 14.00 17.77 -5.14
C ARG A 109 15.25 16.90 -5.28
N LEU A 110 15.07 15.58 -5.25
CA LEU A 110 16.17 14.64 -5.47
C LEU A 110 16.38 14.45 -6.98
N GLY A 111 17.64 14.42 -7.41
CA GLY A 111 17.99 13.95 -8.74
C GLY A 111 17.71 12.44 -8.90
N ASP A 112 17.66 11.94 -10.12
CA ASP A 112 17.35 10.54 -10.41
C ASP A 112 18.30 9.58 -9.67
N GLN A 113 19.59 9.90 -9.66
CA GLN A 113 20.61 9.09 -8.98
C GLN A 113 20.37 8.99 -7.46
N ASP A 114 19.98 10.08 -6.82
CA ASP A 114 19.70 10.07 -5.37
C ASP A 114 18.37 9.34 -5.06
N ARG A 115 17.39 9.41 -5.95
CA ARG A 115 16.14 8.63 -5.83
C ARG A 115 16.43 7.13 -5.94
N ASP A 116 17.21 6.71 -6.91
CA ASP A 116 17.62 5.30 -7.07
C ASP A 116 18.40 4.81 -5.84
N ARG A 117 19.29 5.63 -5.34
CA ARG A 117 20.07 5.33 -4.13
C ARG A 117 19.16 5.21 -2.89
N LEU A 118 18.20 6.10 -2.74
CA LEU A 118 17.23 6.04 -1.65
C LEU A 118 16.39 4.75 -1.72
N CYS A 119 15.90 4.38 -2.91
CA CYS A 119 15.18 3.12 -3.13
C CYS A 119 16.03 1.92 -2.69
N ALA A 120 17.27 1.83 -3.18
CA ALA A 120 18.17 0.74 -2.84
C ALA A 120 18.46 0.64 -1.34
N LEU A 121 18.60 1.78 -0.64
CA LEU A 121 18.81 1.82 0.80
C LEU A 121 17.58 1.37 1.58
N LEU A 122 16.39 1.82 1.18
CA LEU A 122 15.14 1.41 1.81
C LEU A 122 14.87 -0.10 1.62
N GLU A 123 15.14 -0.63 0.43
CA GLU A 123 15.04 -2.06 0.16
C GLU A 123 15.97 -2.87 1.07
N ARG A 124 17.23 -2.45 1.21
CA ARG A 124 18.19 -3.14 2.09
C ARG A 124 17.79 -3.11 3.56
N VAL A 125 17.12 -2.04 4.01
CA VAL A 125 16.73 -1.89 5.42
C VAL A 125 15.41 -2.61 5.74
N PHE A 126 14.43 -2.57 4.82
CA PHE A 126 13.07 -2.98 5.15
C PHE A 126 12.55 -4.16 4.33
N VAL A 127 13.15 -4.49 3.19
CA VAL A 127 12.64 -5.50 2.24
C VAL A 127 13.61 -6.66 2.08
N SER A 128 14.87 -6.53 2.46
CA SER A 128 15.83 -7.64 2.41
C SER A 128 15.28 -8.83 3.18
N GLU A 129 15.13 -9.95 2.50
CA GLU A 129 14.76 -11.21 3.16
C GLU A 129 15.73 -11.49 4.31
N PRO A 130 15.23 -11.98 5.45
CA PRO A 130 16.13 -12.51 6.45
C PRO A 130 16.98 -13.59 5.76
N ALA A 131 18.29 -13.42 5.82
CA ALA A 131 19.22 -14.43 5.37
C ALA A 131 18.80 -15.78 5.97
N GLY A 132 18.42 -16.70 5.11
CA GLY A 132 17.96 -18.03 5.47
C GLY A 132 18.99 -18.82 6.28
#